data_e776fff6f69272cc0738e0772987ff9c
#
_entry.id   e776fff6f69272cc0738e0772987ff9c
#
_cell.length_a   1.000
_cell.length_b   1.000
_cell.length_c   1.000
_cell.angle_alpha   90.00
_cell.angle_beta   90.00
_cell.angle_gamma   90.00
#
_symmetry.space_group_name_H-M   'P 1'
#
loop_
_entity.id
_entity.type
_entity.pdbx_description
1 polymer ?
#
loop_
_entity_poly.entity_id
_entity_poly.type
_entity_poly.pdbx_seq_one_letter_code
_entity_poly.pdbx_strand_id
1 'polypeptide(L)'
;MRLYGLNILTGMAITARHFVETYIEDFKYWFGDKKRQSSFRNQPETLGSFTVQYPEEKLKVPERFRVLPVLIYEEDSGDCRCTACGICAKVCPPQCIWIVQAKGQDGKPKPKANDFFIDMDVCMNCGFCSEFCPFDAIKMDHQFELSNYERKQSHVYNMQDLLVSTDYYAQTHPRAWAKELAVKEEEEKKRKAKEAAAAAKKKAEEAAKAAAAAAAPPAAPATPETKPEEKPQ
;
A
#
# COMPACT_ATOMS: atom_id res chain seq x y z
N MET A 1 17.11 47.61 12.35
CA MET A 1 17.91 47.14 13.49
C MET A 1 17.13 46.07 14.22
N ARG A 2 17.58 44.80 14.19
CA ARG A 2 17.04 43.75 15.06
C ARG A 2 17.61 43.99 16.45
N LEU A 3 16.77 44.38 17.41
CA LEU A 3 17.20 44.58 18.80
C LEU A 3 17.63 43.21 19.37
N TYR A 4 18.88 43.07 19.65
CA TYR A 4 19.43 41.91 20.35
C TYR A 4 18.71 41.75 21.70
N GLY A 5 18.14 40.57 21.96
CA GLY A 5 17.39 40.30 23.22
C GLY A 5 15.86 40.23 23.07
N LEU A 6 15.26 40.81 22.04
CA LEU A 6 13.81 40.69 21.81
C LEU A 6 13.38 39.25 21.57
N ASN A 7 14.21 38.44 20.92
CA ASN A 7 13.91 37.02 20.69
C ASN A 7 13.86 36.22 22.02
N ILE A 8 14.67 36.62 23.02
CA ILE A 8 14.65 36.00 24.35
C ILE A 8 13.34 36.36 25.07
N LEU A 9 12.97 37.62 25.06
CA LEU A 9 11.70 38.07 25.64
C LEU A 9 10.49 37.40 24.95
N THR A 10 10.52 37.27 23.63
CA THR A 10 9.50 36.54 22.89
C THR A 10 9.42 35.07 23.29
N GLY A 11 10.57 34.41 23.42
CA GLY A 11 10.64 33.01 23.90
C GLY A 11 10.07 32.87 25.31
N MET A 12 10.45 33.79 26.22
CA MET A 12 9.89 33.80 27.59
C MET A 12 8.38 34.05 27.62
N ALA A 13 7.89 34.94 26.76
CA ALA A 13 6.46 35.20 26.62
C ALA A 13 5.69 33.96 26.12
N ILE A 14 6.25 33.21 25.17
CA ILE A 14 5.67 31.96 24.68
C ILE A 14 5.59 30.90 25.81
N THR A 15 6.69 30.72 26.57
CA THR A 15 6.70 29.80 27.70
C THR A 15 5.72 30.20 28.80
N ALA A 16 5.66 31.49 29.13
CA ALA A 16 4.68 32.00 30.09
C ALA A 16 3.24 31.80 29.62
N ARG A 17 2.99 32.00 28.33
CA ARG A 17 1.69 31.73 27.72
C ARG A 17 1.31 30.25 27.85
N HIS A 18 2.18 29.30 27.51
CA HIS A 18 1.92 27.87 27.67
C HIS A 18 1.66 27.49 29.12
N PHE A 19 2.38 28.09 30.06
CA PHE A 19 2.14 27.91 31.48
C PHE A 19 0.71 28.30 31.86
N VAL A 20 0.26 29.49 31.46
CA VAL A 20 -1.11 29.98 31.74
C VAL A 20 -2.15 29.13 31.04
N GLU A 21 -1.93 28.77 29.77
CA GLU A 21 -2.84 27.92 28.99
C GLU A 21 -3.03 26.55 29.64
N THR A 22 -2.01 25.98 30.27
CA THR A 22 -2.10 24.70 31.00
C THR A 22 -3.14 24.78 32.11
N TYR A 23 -3.13 25.85 32.92
CA TYR A 23 -4.13 26.03 33.98
C TYR A 23 -5.53 26.34 33.45
N ILE A 24 -5.61 27.11 32.37
CA ILE A 24 -6.90 27.40 31.73
C ILE A 24 -7.55 26.12 31.20
N GLU A 25 -6.77 25.25 30.57
CA GLU A 25 -7.28 23.99 30.06
C GLU A 25 -7.67 23.03 31.21
N ASP A 26 -6.92 23.00 32.31
CA ASP A 26 -7.28 22.24 33.52
C ASP A 26 -8.61 22.71 34.13
N PHE A 27 -8.79 24.02 34.19
CA PHE A 27 -10.02 24.61 34.70
C PHE A 27 -11.22 24.27 33.81
N LYS A 28 -11.06 24.42 32.50
CA LYS A 28 -12.07 24.01 31.52
C LYS A 28 -12.40 22.53 31.60
N TYR A 29 -11.39 21.67 31.84
CA TYR A 29 -11.59 20.24 32.03
C TYR A 29 -12.39 19.94 33.30
N TRP A 30 -12.08 20.60 34.38
CA TRP A 30 -12.74 20.37 35.68
C TRP A 30 -14.22 20.83 35.68
N PHE A 31 -14.54 21.92 34.97
CA PHE A 31 -15.90 22.43 34.82
C PHE A 31 -16.63 22.02 33.54
N GLY A 32 -15.96 21.34 32.64
CA GLY A 32 -16.47 20.98 31.32
C GLY A 32 -16.97 19.54 31.17
N ASP A 33 -17.41 19.21 29.99
CA ASP A 33 -18.05 17.95 29.65
C ASP A 33 -17.07 16.76 29.71
N LYS A 34 -17.38 15.74 30.53
CA LYS A 34 -16.56 14.53 30.75
C LYS A 34 -16.29 13.71 29.49
N LYS A 35 -16.98 13.96 28.37
CA LYS A 35 -16.73 13.29 27.10
C LYS A 35 -15.37 13.65 26.47
N ARG A 36 -14.74 14.72 26.89
CA ARG A 36 -13.42 15.14 26.47
C ARG A 36 -12.29 14.46 27.24
N GLN A 37 -12.65 13.60 28.22
CA GLN A 37 -11.77 13.08 29.24
C GLN A 37 -10.74 12.05 28.76
N SER A 38 -11.03 11.28 27.70
CA SER A 38 -10.15 10.18 27.26
C SER A 38 -8.93 10.62 26.45
N SER A 39 -8.89 11.86 25.97
CA SER A 39 -7.80 12.39 25.17
C SER A 39 -7.20 13.69 25.70
N PHE A 40 -7.61 14.11 26.89
CA PHE A 40 -7.09 15.31 27.53
C PHE A 40 -5.61 15.11 27.86
N ARG A 41 -4.77 16.02 27.40
CA ARG A 41 -3.31 16.00 27.54
C ARG A 41 -2.55 14.87 26.81
N ASN A 42 -3.24 13.95 26.12
CA ASN A 42 -2.61 12.84 25.39
C ASN A 42 -2.39 13.11 23.91
N GLN A 43 -2.65 14.32 23.45
CA GLN A 43 -2.49 14.70 22.05
C GLN A 43 -1.52 15.87 21.92
N PRO A 44 -0.63 15.85 20.92
CA PRO A 44 0.31 16.94 20.67
C PRO A 44 -0.38 18.26 20.27
N GLU A 45 -1.66 18.20 19.94
CA GLU A 45 -2.49 19.38 19.56
C GLU A 45 -3.15 20.08 20.77
N THR A 46 -2.95 19.53 21.99
CA THR A 46 -3.50 20.17 23.20
C THR A 46 -2.73 21.43 23.56
N LEU A 47 -3.45 22.46 24.01
CA LEU A 47 -2.85 23.70 24.48
C LEU A 47 -2.20 23.47 25.86
N GLY A 48 -1.03 24.08 26.07
CA GLY A 48 -0.29 23.95 27.32
C GLY A 48 0.65 22.74 27.34
N SER A 49 1.05 22.31 28.54
CA SER A 49 1.87 21.10 28.72
C SER A 49 0.97 19.87 28.74
N PHE A 50 1.43 18.82 28.09
CA PHE A 50 0.77 17.52 28.14
C PHE A 50 1.73 16.46 28.67
N THR A 51 1.18 15.43 29.30
CA THR A 51 1.91 14.28 29.84
C THR A 51 1.22 13.00 29.42
N VAL A 52 2.00 11.95 29.14
CA VAL A 52 1.50 10.63 28.78
C VAL A 52 2.06 9.64 29.77
N GLN A 53 1.20 8.87 30.39
CA GLN A 53 1.56 7.84 31.37
C GLN A 53 1.80 6.51 30.65
N TYR A 54 2.90 6.43 29.91
CA TYR A 54 3.30 5.20 29.26
C TYR A 54 3.73 4.17 30.33
N PRO A 55 3.34 2.87 30.23
CA PRO A 55 2.66 2.22 29.09
C PRO A 55 1.12 2.23 29.13
N GLU A 56 0.50 2.71 30.19
CA GLU A 56 -0.95 2.70 30.39
C GLU A 56 -1.66 3.58 29.36
N GLU A 57 -1.03 4.72 29.06
CA GLU A 57 -1.49 5.65 28.03
C GLU A 57 -0.45 5.76 26.91
N LYS A 58 -0.90 5.69 25.67
CA LYS A 58 -0.03 5.83 24.47
C LYS A 58 -0.49 7.00 23.64
N LEU A 59 0.48 7.78 23.15
CA LEU A 59 0.19 8.82 22.16
C LEU A 59 -0.33 8.19 20.87
N LYS A 60 -1.32 8.85 20.27
CA LYS A 60 -1.78 8.48 18.94
C LYS A 60 -0.67 8.72 17.92
N VAL A 61 -0.21 7.65 17.30
CA VAL A 61 0.84 7.71 16.27
C VAL A 61 0.30 8.39 15.02
N PRO A 62 1.05 9.34 14.43
CA PRO A 62 0.67 9.94 13.14
C PRO A 62 0.57 8.89 12.04
N GLU A 63 -0.41 9.00 11.15
CA GLU A 63 -0.69 8.03 10.07
C GLU A 63 0.53 7.73 9.18
N ARG A 64 1.45 8.68 9.01
CA ARG A 64 2.66 8.52 8.19
C ARG A 64 3.90 8.08 8.97
N PHE A 65 3.71 7.59 10.17
CA PHE A 65 4.81 7.09 10.96
C PHE A 65 5.38 5.81 10.34
N ARG A 66 6.71 5.65 10.38
CA ARG A 66 7.40 4.54 9.74
C ARG A 66 8.13 3.73 10.80
N VAL A 67 7.62 2.55 11.11
CA VAL A 67 8.29 1.64 12.03
C VAL A 67 8.51 0.28 11.39
N LEU A 68 7.53 -0.60 11.44
CA LEU A 68 7.64 -1.97 10.95
C LEU A 68 7.12 -2.06 9.52
N PRO A 69 7.89 -2.56 8.55
CA PRO A 69 7.35 -2.94 7.27
C PRO A 69 6.51 -4.21 7.41
N VAL A 70 5.28 -4.18 6.92
CA VAL A 70 4.31 -5.28 6.95
C VAL A 70 3.81 -5.61 5.55
N LEU A 71 3.34 -6.85 5.36
CA LEU A 71 2.78 -7.32 4.11
C LEU A 71 1.25 -7.33 4.20
N ILE A 72 0.60 -6.77 3.19
CA ILE A 72 -0.86 -6.72 3.13
C ILE A 72 -1.41 -7.97 2.44
N TYR A 73 -2.41 -8.60 3.04
CA TYR A 73 -3.23 -9.62 2.41
C TYR A 73 -4.69 -9.17 2.29
N GLU A 74 -5.35 -9.61 1.22
CA GLU A 74 -6.77 -9.34 1.01
C GLU A 74 -7.60 -10.37 1.79
N GLU A 75 -8.54 -9.92 2.61
CA GLU A 75 -9.38 -10.81 3.43
C GLU A 75 -10.26 -11.72 2.59
N ASP A 76 -10.80 -11.22 1.48
CA ASP A 76 -11.71 -11.95 0.59
C ASP A 76 -11.05 -13.20 -0.03
N SER A 77 -9.79 -13.11 -0.41
CA SER A 77 -9.04 -14.19 -1.08
C SER A 77 -8.04 -14.90 -0.17
N GLY A 78 -7.67 -14.29 0.95
CA GLY A 78 -6.58 -14.74 1.81
C GLY A 78 -5.19 -14.65 1.16
N ASP A 79 -5.10 -14.04 -0.03
CA ASP A 79 -3.85 -13.95 -0.79
C ASP A 79 -3.06 -12.69 -0.42
N CYS A 80 -1.75 -12.87 -0.23
CA CYS A 80 -0.82 -11.75 -0.07
C CYS A 80 -0.64 -11.05 -1.42
N ARG A 81 -0.64 -9.72 -1.42
CA ARG A 81 -0.39 -8.90 -2.62
C ARG A 81 1.03 -9.05 -3.19
N CYS A 82 1.96 -9.64 -2.43
CA CYS A 82 3.36 -9.74 -2.81
C CYS A 82 3.55 -10.74 -3.96
N THR A 83 4.09 -10.26 -5.08
CA THR A 83 4.42 -11.04 -6.27
C THR A 83 5.86 -11.56 -6.30
N ALA A 84 6.63 -11.37 -5.22
CA ALA A 84 8.05 -11.75 -5.13
C ALA A 84 8.93 -11.13 -6.24
N CYS A 85 8.66 -9.90 -6.67
CA CYS A 85 9.41 -9.21 -7.72
C CYS A 85 10.83 -8.78 -7.30
N GLY A 86 11.14 -8.77 -5.99
CA GLY A 86 12.47 -8.48 -5.45
C GLY A 86 12.88 -7.00 -5.48
N ILE A 87 12.00 -6.07 -5.87
CA ILE A 87 12.32 -4.63 -5.93
C ILE A 87 12.65 -4.11 -4.52
N CYS A 88 11.83 -4.45 -3.51
CA CYS A 88 12.04 -4.02 -2.12
C CYS A 88 13.39 -4.49 -1.56
N ALA A 89 13.85 -5.70 -1.89
CA ALA A 89 15.17 -6.19 -1.49
C ALA A 89 16.31 -5.41 -2.17
N LYS A 90 16.14 -5.01 -3.43
CA LYS A 90 17.15 -4.24 -4.19
C LYS A 90 17.28 -2.79 -3.72
N VAL A 91 16.16 -2.15 -3.34
CA VAL A 91 16.17 -0.75 -2.89
C VAL A 91 16.49 -0.62 -1.40
N CYS A 92 16.56 -1.72 -0.67
CA CYS A 92 16.85 -1.73 0.75
C CYS A 92 18.33 -1.37 0.99
N PRO A 93 18.66 -0.23 1.67
CA PRO A 93 20.04 0.16 1.89
C PRO A 93 20.82 -0.85 2.73
N PRO A 94 20.30 -1.37 3.87
CA PRO A 94 20.98 -2.39 4.67
C PRO A 94 20.82 -3.80 4.11
N GLN A 95 20.05 -4.01 3.04
CA GLN A 95 19.78 -5.32 2.40
C GLN A 95 19.26 -6.38 3.40
N CYS A 96 18.33 -5.97 4.27
CA CYS A 96 17.76 -6.81 5.31
C CYS A 96 16.51 -7.60 4.89
N ILE A 97 16.20 -7.67 3.58
CA ILE A 97 15.01 -8.33 3.04
C ILE A 97 15.41 -9.51 2.16
N TRP A 98 14.88 -10.69 2.47
CA TRP A 98 15.05 -11.89 1.66
C TRP A 98 13.70 -12.42 1.19
N ILE A 99 13.62 -12.78 -0.08
CA ILE A 99 12.38 -13.22 -0.71
C ILE A 99 12.63 -14.53 -1.44
N VAL A 100 11.80 -15.52 -1.15
CA VAL A 100 11.78 -16.78 -1.88
C VAL A 100 10.52 -16.83 -2.73
N GLN A 101 10.71 -16.93 -4.05
CA GLN A 101 9.59 -17.00 -4.98
C GLN A 101 8.98 -18.41 -5.01
N ALA A 102 7.66 -18.48 -5.05
CA ALA A 102 6.93 -19.74 -5.16
C ALA A 102 7.19 -20.39 -6.53
N LYS A 103 7.35 -21.73 -6.51
CA LYS A 103 7.50 -22.53 -7.72
C LYS A 103 6.20 -23.27 -8.01
N GLY A 104 5.82 -23.35 -9.27
CA GLY A 104 4.71 -24.18 -9.71
C GLY A 104 5.03 -25.67 -9.70
N GLN A 105 4.04 -26.51 -9.94
CA GLN A 105 4.21 -27.96 -10.11
C GLN A 105 5.18 -28.28 -11.26
N ASP A 106 5.25 -27.42 -12.27
CA ASP A 106 6.15 -27.53 -13.41
C ASP A 106 7.55 -26.96 -13.14
N GLY A 107 7.89 -26.59 -11.91
CA GLY A 107 9.17 -25.95 -11.54
C GLY A 107 9.32 -24.51 -12.00
N LYS A 108 8.34 -23.96 -12.71
CA LYS A 108 8.36 -22.56 -13.17
C LYS A 108 8.04 -21.61 -12.02
N PRO A 109 8.70 -20.42 -11.95
CA PRO A 109 8.41 -19.43 -10.94
C PRO A 109 6.98 -18.88 -11.10
N LYS A 110 6.24 -18.82 -10.00
CA LYS A 110 4.93 -18.16 -9.93
C LYS A 110 5.07 -16.74 -9.40
N PRO A 111 4.24 -15.78 -9.81
CA PRO A 111 4.25 -14.42 -9.30
C PRO A 111 3.61 -14.35 -7.89
N LYS A 112 4.17 -15.08 -6.95
CA LYS A 112 3.75 -15.14 -5.55
C LYS A 112 4.97 -15.42 -4.68
N ALA A 113 5.05 -14.77 -3.50
CA ALA A 113 6.08 -15.10 -2.52
C ALA A 113 5.72 -16.41 -1.84
N ASN A 114 6.70 -17.31 -1.69
CA ASN A 114 6.60 -18.48 -0.84
C ASN A 114 7.03 -18.13 0.57
N ASP A 115 8.19 -17.48 0.69
CA ASP A 115 8.73 -17.01 1.95
C ASP A 115 9.22 -15.58 1.79
N PHE A 116 9.09 -14.82 2.86
CA PHE A 116 9.52 -13.43 2.94
C PHE A 116 10.09 -13.20 4.34
N PHE A 117 11.31 -12.68 4.42
CA PHE A 117 11.98 -12.43 5.69
C PHE A 117 12.51 -11.01 5.75
N ILE A 118 12.39 -10.40 6.92
CA ILE A 118 13.01 -9.10 7.23
C ILE A 118 13.77 -9.24 8.54
N ASP A 119 15.05 -8.87 8.52
CA ASP A 119 15.83 -8.71 9.74
C ASP A 119 15.60 -7.30 10.30
N MET A 120 14.84 -7.23 11.40
CA MET A 120 14.48 -5.97 12.05
C MET A 120 15.61 -5.36 12.85
N ASP A 121 16.62 -6.13 13.27
CA ASP A 121 17.82 -5.60 13.95
C ASP A 121 18.68 -4.72 13.05
N VAL A 122 18.62 -5.00 11.74
CA VAL A 122 19.40 -4.28 10.72
C VAL A 122 18.54 -3.24 9.99
N CYS A 123 17.23 -3.40 10.03
CA CYS A 123 16.29 -2.52 9.37
C CYS A 123 16.34 -1.09 9.95
N MET A 124 16.56 -0.09 9.10
CA MET A 124 16.60 1.32 9.51
C MET A 124 15.23 2.04 9.36
N ASN A 125 14.17 1.31 9.14
CA ASN A 125 12.78 1.80 9.04
C ASN A 125 12.59 2.97 8.05
N CYS A 126 13.41 3.01 6.99
CA CYS A 126 13.41 4.12 6.02
C CYS A 126 12.15 4.17 5.14
N GLY A 127 11.43 3.04 4.97
CA GLY A 127 10.19 2.95 4.19
C GLY A 127 10.38 2.85 2.68
N PHE A 128 11.60 2.77 2.16
CA PHE A 128 11.83 2.63 0.72
C PHE A 128 11.19 1.37 0.13
N CYS A 129 11.19 0.26 0.89
CA CYS A 129 10.52 -0.96 0.48
C CYS A 129 9.02 -0.75 0.21
N SER A 130 8.36 0.10 0.99
CA SER A 130 6.95 0.47 0.80
C SER A 130 6.76 1.45 -0.36
N GLU A 131 7.61 2.48 -0.48
CA GLU A 131 7.49 3.50 -1.53
C GLU A 131 7.77 2.95 -2.94
N PHE A 132 8.69 2.02 -3.07
CA PHE A 132 9.06 1.43 -4.37
C PHE A 132 8.29 0.15 -4.71
N CYS A 133 7.33 -0.28 -3.89
CA CYS A 133 6.52 -1.45 -4.18
C CYS A 133 5.44 -1.14 -5.24
N PRO A 134 5.53 -1.70 -6.47
CA PRO A 134 4.56 -1.40 -7.53
C PRO A 134 3.19 -2.06 -7.30
N PHE A 135 3.09 -2.98 -6.35
CA PHE A 135 1.87 -3.72 -6.05
C PHE A 135 1.21 -3.28 -4.74
N ASP A 136 1.75 -2.24 -4.10
CA ASP A 136 1.28 -1.80 -2.77
C ASP A 136 1.17 -2.94 -1.74
N ALA A 137 2.04 -3.95 -1.89
CA ALA A 137 2.03 -5.16 -1.08
C ALA A 137 2.71 -4.99 0.27
N ILE A 138 3.69 -4.09 0.36
CA ILE A 138 4.41 -3.78 1.60
C ILE A 138 4.07 -2.37 2.04
N LYS A 139 3.69 -2.22 3.31
CA LYS A 139 3.31 -0.95 3.94
C LYS A 139 4.09 -0.77 5.23
N MET A 140 4.04 0.42 5.81
CA MET A 140 4.65 0.69 7.12
C MET A 140 3.57 0.67 8.19
N ASP A 141 3.82 -0.05 9.28
CA ASP A 141 2.91 -0.13 10.42
C ASP A 141 3.31 0.85 11.53
N HIS A 142 2.46 0.95 12.54
CA HIS A 142 2.65 1.81 13.71
C HIS A 142 3.20 1.05 14.93
N GLN A 143 3.39 -0.26 14.83
CA GLN A 143 3.91 -1.07 15.91
C GLN A 143 5.39 -0.76 16.16
N PHE A 144 5.72 -0.25 17.36
CA PHE A 144 7.07 0.17 17.72
C PHE A 144 7.65 -0.58 18.92
N GLU A 145 6.84 -1.37 19.62
CA GLU A 145 7.25 -2.12 20.81
C GLU A 145 7.88 -3.45 20.40
N LEU A 146 9.09 -3.40 19.86
CA LEU A 146 9.79 -4.56 19.28
C LEU A 146 10.91 -5.09 20.16
N SER A 147 11.15 -4.49 21.35
CA SER A 147 12.26 -4.87 22.22
C SER A 147 12.05 -6.23 22.87
N ASN A 148 13.06 -7.08 22.82
CA ASN A 148 13.13 -8.32 23.55
C ASN A 148 14.58 -8.64 24.00
N TYR A 149 14.80 -9.78 24.66
CA TYR A 149 16.09 -10.17 25.17
C TYR A 149 16.93 -11.02 24.20
N GLU A 150 16.34 -11.51 23.10
CA GLU A 150 16.98 -12.40 22.13
C GLU A 150 17.12 -11.70 20.77
N ARG A 151 18.34 -11.71 20.21
CA ARG A 151 18.62 -11.02 18.96
C ARG A 151 18.27 -11.83 17.71
N LYS A 152 18.71 -13.06 17.61
CA LYS A 152 18.78 -13.76 16.33
C LYS A 152 17.48 -14.38 15.82
N GLN A 153 16.61 -14.87 16.69
CA GLN A 153 15.44 -15.64 16.25
C GLN A 153 14.14 -14.85 16.32
N SER A 154 14.07 -13.90 17.23
CA SER A 154 12.86 -13.12 17.49
C SER A 154 12.72 -11.87 16.64
N HIS A 155 13.81 -11.39 16.02
CA HIS A 155 13.82 -10.18 15.20
C HIS A 155 13.97 -10.44 13.70
N VAL A 156 14.12 -11.71 13.29
CA VAL A 156 13.99 -12.09 11.87
C VAL A 156 12.53 -12.50 11.64
N TYR A 157 11.72 -11.56 11.22
CA TYR A 157 10.30 -11.79 10.97
C TYR A 157 10.09 -12.54 9.67
N ASN A 158 9.31 -13.59 9.75
CA ASN A 158 8.90 -14.38 8.60
C ASN A 158 7.63 -13.80 7.96
N MET A 159 7.20 -14.37 6.84
CA MET A 159 6.02 -13.90 6.12
C MET A 159 4.76 -13.91 6.99
N GLN A 160 4.60 -14.88 7.88
CA GLN A 160 3.41 -15.00 8.73
C GLN A 160 3.37 -13.91 9.79
N ASP A 161 4.52 -13.56 10.36
CA ASP A 161 4.65 -12.49 11.34
C ASP A 161 4.40 -11.09 10.73
N LEU A 162 4.67 -10.97 9.43
CA LEU A 162 4.53 -9.71 8.69
C LEU A 162 3.15 -9.52 8.04
N LEU A 163 2.32 -10.58 7.94
CA LEU A 163 1.03 -10.49 7.28
C LEU A 163 0.01 -9.73 8.12
N VAL A 164 -0.57 -8.70 7.51
CA VAL A 164 -1.59 -7.84 8.11
C VAL A 164 -2.77 -7.69 7.16
N SER A 165 -3.99 -7.70 7.70
CA SER A 165 -5.21 -7.57 6.90
C SER A 165 -5.41 -6.16 6.34
N THR A 166 -6.13 -6.07 5.23
CA THR A 166 -6.57 -4.79 4.65
C THR A 166 -7.41 -3.98 5.62
N ASP A 167 -8.22 -4.63 6.47
CA ASP A 167 -9.09 -3.97 7.44
C ASP A 167 -8.29 -3.31 8.57
N TYR A 168 -7.26 -3.98 9.07
CA TYR A 168 -6.34 -3.40 10.04
C TYR A 168 -5.63 -2.16 9.45
N TYR A 169 -5.15 -2.28 8.20
CA TYR A 169 -4.51 -1.15 7.53
C TYR A 169 -5.47 0.02 7.31
N ALA A 170 -6.73 -0.24 6.96
CA ALA A 170 -7.76 0.78 6.82
C ALA A 170 -8.03 1.54 8.14
N GLN A 171 -7.99 0.85 9.27
CA GLN A 171 -8.18 1.45 10.59
C GLN A 171 -6.98 2.30 11.02
N THR A 172 -5.76 1.83 10.76
CA THR A 172 -4.53 2.54 11.15
C THR A 172 -4.18 3.68 10.21
N HIS A 173 -4.52 3.56 8.91
CA HIS A 173 -4.18 4.51 7.85
C HIS A 173 -5.38 4.97 7.03
N PRO A 174 -6.42 5.61 7.62
CA PRO A 174 -7.67 5.90 6.95
C PRO A 174 -7.53 6.84 5.74
N ARG A 175 -6.63 7.83 5.81
CA ARG A 175 -6.41 8.77 4.70
C ARG A 175 -5.64 8.13 3.53
N ALA A 176 -4.67 7.28 3.83
CA ALA A 176 -3.91 6.56 2.81
C ALA A 176 -4.80 5.52 2.13
N TRP A 177 -5.60 4.79 2.90
CA TRP A 177 -6.57 3.82 2.40
C TRP A 177 -7.63 4.45 1.49
N ALA A 178 -8.20 5.58 1.89
CA ALA A 178 -9.18 6.30 1.06
C ALA A 178 -8.59 6.71 -0.31
N LYS A 179 -7.32 7.14 -0.34
CA LYS A 179 -6.64 7.45 -1.61
C LYS A 179 -6.41 6.20 -2.47
N GLU A 180 -6.00 5.10 -1.85
CA GLU A 180 -5.78 3.83 -2.55
C GLU A 180 -7.10 3.31 -3.16
N LEU A 181 -8.20 3.39 -2.42
CA LEU A 181 -9.53 3.05 -2.93
C LEU A 181 -9.94 3.91 -4.12
N ALA A 182 -9.75 5.22 -4.03
CA ALA A 182 -10.06 6.13 -5.13
C ALA A 182 -9.26 5.80 -6.40
N VAL A 183 -7.97 5.50 -6.26
CA VAL A 183 -7.13 5.08 -7.39
C VAL A 183 -7.61 3.75 -7.97
N LYS A 184 -7.89 2.76 -7.13
CA LYS A 184 -8.42 1.46 -7.59
C LYS A 184 -9.75 1.61 -8.34
N GLU A 185 -10.67 2.44 -7.84
CA GLU A 185 -11.93 2.72 -8.52
C GLU A 185 -11.73 3.38 -9.89
N GLU A 186 -10.81 4.33 -9.99
CA GLU A 186 -10.48 4.97 -11.28
C GLU A 186 -9.86 3.98 -12.28
N GLU A 187 -8.96 3.13 -11.81
CA GLU A 187 -8.35 2.09 -12.63
C GLU A 187 -9.37 1.06 -13.11
N GLU A 188 -10.29 0.67 -12.23
CA GLU A 188 -11.38 -0.25 -12.58
C GLU A 188 -12.33 0.37 -13.60
N LYS A 189 -12.71 1.65 -13.44
CA LYS A 189 -13.49 2.39 -14.43
C LYS A 189 -12.79 2.46 -15.78
N LYS A 190 -11.47 2.74 -15.78
CA LYS A 190 -10.66 2.77 -17.00
C LYS A 190 -10.55 1.38 -17.65
N ARG A 191 -10.43 0.31 -16.86
CA ARG A 191 -10.40 -1.07 -17.35
C ARG A 191 -11.74 -1.44 -17.99
N LYS A 192 -12.85 -1.21 -17.27
CA LYS A 192 -14.20 -1.46 -17.81
C LYS A 192 -14.48 -0.67 -19.10
N ALA A 193 -14.03 0.59 -19.16
CA ALA A 193 -14.15 1.40 -20.37
C ALA A 193 -13.32 0.84 -21.53
N LYS A 194 -12.09 0.37 -21.27
CA LYS A 194 -11.26 -0.27 -22.30
C LYS A 194 -11.84 -1.60 -22.78
N GLU A 195 -12.36 -2.42 -21.88
CA GLU A 195 -13.03 -3.68 -22.21
C GLU A 195 -14.27 -3.45 -23.05
N ALA A 196 -15.11 -2.47 -22.67
CA ALA A 196 -16.29 -2.08 -23.44
C ALA A 196 -15.92 -1.57 -24.84
N ALA A 197 -14.87 -0.74 -24.95
CA ALA A 197 -14.37 -0.25 -26.25
C ALA A 197 -13.80 -1.39 -27.12
N ALA A 198 -13.09 -2.34 -26.50
CA ALA A 198 -12.58 -3.52 -27.20
C ALA A 198 -13.69 -4.45 -27.68
N ALA A 199 -14.72 -4.65 -26.86
CA ALA A 199 -15.91 -5.42 -27.22
C ALA A 199 -16.71 -4.75 -28.37
N ALA A 200 -16.84 -3.42 -28.32
CA ALA A 200 -17.49 -2.67 -29.39
C ALA A 200 -16.71 -2.76 -30.72
N LYS A 201 -15.36 -2.68 -30.68
CA LYS A 201 -14.50 -2.86 -31.86
C LYS A 201 -14.63 -4.28 -32.44
N LYS A 202 -14.63 -5.32 -31.61
CA LYS A 202 -14.82 -6.70 -32.08
C LYS A 202 -16.18 -6.89 -32.75
N LYS A 203 -17.27 -6.36 -32.15
CA LYS A 203 -18.60 -6.41 -32.75
C LYS A 203 -18.71 -5.65 -34.09
N ALA A 204 -18.02 -4.48 -34.18
CA ALA A 204 -17.98 -3.73 -35.43
C ALA A 204 -17.18 -4.46 -36.52
N GLU A 205 -16.10 -5.13 -36.17
CA GLU A 205 -15.28 -5.92 -37.09
C GLU A 205 -16.03 -7.20 -37.57
N GLU A 206 -16.73 -7.85 -36.66
CA GLU A 206 -17.61 -8.98 -37.03
C GLU A 206 -18.76 -8.54 -37.95
N ALA A 207 -19.39 -7.41 -37.64
CA ALA A 207 -20.46 -6.85 -38.49
C ALA A 207 -19.92 -6.44 -39.88
N ALA A 208 -18.70 -5.86 -39.93
CA ALA A 208 -18.03 -5.53 -41.21
C ALA A 208 -17.67 -6.79 -42.03
N LYS A 209 -17.19 -7.86 -41.37
CA LYS A 209 -16.92 -9.15 -42.04
C LYS A 209 -18.23 -9.83 -42.51
N ALA A 210 -19.30 -9.77 -41.76
CA ALA A 210 -20.58 -10.29 -42.17
C ALA A 210 -21.18 -9.51 -43.38
N ALA A 211 -21.03 -8.19 -43.37
CA ALA A 211 -21.45 -7.35 -44.52
C ALA A 211 -20.60 -7.61 -45.77
N ALA A 212 -19.27 -7.82 -45.60
CA ALA A 212 -18.40 -8.17 -46.74
C ALA A 212 -18.68 -9.57 -47.30
N ALA A 213 -19.08 -10.52 -46.46
CA ALA A 213 -19.49 -11.87 -46.92
C ALA A 213 -20.82 -11.86 -47.62
N ALA A 214 -21.76 -10.95 -47.28
CA ALA A 214 -23.04 -10.77 -47.98
C ALA A 214 -22.93 -10.03 -49.30
N ALA A 215 -21.83 -9.29 -49.55
CA ALA A 215 -21.58 -8.53 -50.78
C ALA A 215 -20.74 -9.29 -51.82
N ALA A 216 -20.37 -10.55 -51.59
CA ALA A 216 -19.66 -11.36 -52.59
C ALA A 216 -20.62 -11.81 -53.70
N PRO A 217 -20.35 -11.53 -55.02
CA PRO A 217 -21.18 -11.98 -56.11
C PRO A 217 -21.10 -13.52 -56.24
N PRO A 218 -22.20 -14.19 -56.72
CA PRO A 218 -22.21 -15.64 -56.87
C PRO A 218 -21.15 -16.09 -57.85
N ALA A 219 -20.32 -17.05 -57.46
CA ALA A 219 -19.28 -17.64 -58.26
C ALA A 219 -19.88 -18.25 -59.53
N ALA A 220 -19.39 -17.87 -60.71
CA ALA A 220 -19.72 -18.47 -62.00
C ALA A 220 -19.34 -19.96 -62.02
N PRO A 221 -20.12 -20.81 -62.74
CA PRO A 221 -19.86 -22.25 -62.78
C PRO A 221 -18.58 -22.58 -63.48
N ALA A 222 -17.75 -23.39 -62.88
CA ALA A 222 -16.49 -23.88 -63.39
C ALA A 222 -16.73 -24.75 -64.60
N THR A 223 -16.15 -24.43 -65.75
CA THR A 223 -15.98 -25.30 -66.91
C THR A 223 -15.01 -26.43 -66.62
N PRO A 224 -15.27 -27.67 -67.10
CA PRO A 224 -14.40 -28.80 -66.82
C PRO A 224 -13.15 -28.73 -67.74
N GLU A 225 -11.99 -28.60 -67.15
CA GLU A 225 -10.71 -28.73 -67.85
C GLU A 225 -10.43 -30.20 -68.14
N THR A 226 -10.18 -30.45 -69.47
CA THR A 226 -9.74 -31.70 -70.08
C THR A 226 -8.31 -32.03 -69.64
N LYS A 227 -8.09 -33.28 -69.27
CA LYS A 227 -6.80 -33.91 -69.02
C LYS A 227 -5.87 -33.83 -70.27
N PRO A 228 -4.62 -33.52 -70.14
CA PRO A 228 -3.61 -33.87 -71.16
C PRO A 228 -3.10 -35.28 -70.89
N GLU A 229 -3.03 -36.03 -72.00
CA GLU A 229 -2.47 -37.40 -72.14
C GLU A 229 -0.95 -37.44 -71.81
N GLU A 230 -0.62 -38.51 -71.16
CA GLU A 230 0.71 -39.04 -70.92
C GLU A 230 1.32 -39.52 -72.23
N LYS A 231 2.57 -39.11 -72.56
CA LYS A 231 3.39 -39.81 -73.53
C LYS A 231 4.69 -40.31 -72.94
N PRO A 232 5.07 -41.58 -73.21
CA PRO A 232 6.24 -42.23 -72.68
C PRO A 232 7.50 -41.91 -73.42
N GLN A 233 8.63 -41.72 -72.74
CA GLN A 233 9.95 -42.27 -73.02
C GLN A 233 10.83 -42.06 -71.77
#